data_46b9c83ce208ccf81a195db05ed2bbec
#
_entry.id   46b9c83ce208ccf81a195db05ed2bbec
#
_cell.length_a   1.000
_cell.length_b   1.000
_cell.length_c   1.000
_cell.angle_alpha   90.00
_cell.angle_beta   90.00
_cell.angle_gamma   90.00
#
_symmetry.space_group_name_H-M   'P 1'
#
loop_
_entity.id
_entity.type
_entity.pdbx_description
1 polymer ?
#
loop_
_entity_poly.entity_id
_entity_poly.type
_entity_poly.pdbx_seq_one_letter_code
_entity_poly.pdbx_strand_id
1 'polypeptide(L)'
;RMGNPPPRIAETPSGILNAVGLQNPGVDHFIEQDLPWLKEQETVVIANIAGNTPEEYAQMAEKLSESSVDMIEMNISCPNVKHGGVQFGTSCQSVGAITREVRAHCKKPLMVKLSPNVSDIAEIARAAESEGADALSLINTLTGMRIDINTRRPIIRNNTGGLSGPAVFPVAVRMVWQTAGAVKIPVVGMGGISTWRDAVEMMLAGASAIQVGTALFSDPYAPLKIKEGLNRYLDDQGIASVTELAGMVKPW
;
A
#
# COMPACT_ATOMS: atom_id res chain seq x y z
N ARG A 1 -15.64 -7.29 8.68
CA ARG A 1 -14.95 -8.53 8.26
C ARG A 1 -14.30 -9.22 9.45
N MET A 2 -14.54 -10.50 9.62
CA MET A 2 -13.96 -11.28 10.73
C MET A 2 -12.48 -11.65 10.52
N GLY A 3 -12.00 -11.54 9.29
CA GLY A 3 -10.67 -12.02 8.91
C GLY A 3 -10.60 -13.55 8.83
N ASN A 4 -9.39 -14.05 8.57
CA ASN A 4 -9.12 -15.48 8.47
C ASN A 4 -8.87 -16.09 9.87
N PRO A 5 -9.17 -17.39 10.09
CA PRO A 5 -8.89 -18.05 11.34
C PRO A 5 -7.36 -18.19 11.59
N PRO A 6 -6.92 -18.13 12.87
CA PRO A 6 -5.51 -18.34 13.23
C PRO A 6 -5.06 -19.81 13.05
N PRO A 7 -3.73 -20.06 12.96
CA PRO A 7 -2.65 -19.09 12.93
C PRO A 7 -2.61 -18.36 11.57
N ARG A 8 -2.50 -17.03 11.60
CA ARG A 8 -2.59 -16.18 10.40
C ARG A 8 -1.47 -15.15 10.28
N ILE A 9 -0.52 -15.17 11.20
CA ILE A 9 0.69 -14.35 11.21
C ILE A 9 1.85 -15.23 11.64
N ALA A 10 3.01 -15.07 11.00
CA ALA A 10 4.25 -15.72 11.35
C ALA A 10 5.44 -14.82 11.05
N GLU A 11 6.42 -14.80 11.95
CA GLU A 11 7.68 -14.11 11.72
C GLU A 11 8.53 -14.84 10.67
N THR A 12 9.35 -14.09 9.97
CA THR A 12 10.39 -14.59 9.07
C THR A 12 11.73 -13.94 9.45
N PRO A 13 12.88 -14.43 8.97
CA PRO A 13 14.18 -13.84 9.32
C PRO A 13 14.29 -12.32 9.06
N SER A 14 13.55 -11.78 8.09
CA SER A 14 13.62 -10.35 7.72
C SER A 14 12.24 -9.76 7.44
N GLY A 15 11.21 -10.19 8.17
CA GLY A 15 9.86 -9.64 7.99
C GLY A 15 8.76 -10.49 8.60
N ILE A 16 7.55 -10.32 8.10
CA ILE A 16 6.34 -10.96 8.58
C ILE A 16 5.56 -11.57 7.41
N LEU A 17 5.13 -12.81 7.58
CA LEU A 17 4.16 -13.47 6.71
C LEU A 17 2.78 -13.37 7.35
N ASN A 18 1.79 -12.82 6.66
CA ASN A 18 0.45 -12.70 7.19
C ASN A 18 -0.65 -13.09 6.19
N ALA A 19 -1.73 -13.59 6.74
CA ALA A 19 -2.99 -13.86 6.06
C ALA A 19 -4.18 -13.42 6.94
N VAL A 20 -4.13 -12.20 7.47
CA VAL A 20 -5.16 -11.67 8.39
C VAL A 20 -6.53 -11.61 7.73
N GLY A 21 -6.61 -11.32 6.43
CA GLY A 21 -7.86 -11.32 5.67
C GLY A 21 -8.71 -10.07 5.90
N LEU A 22 -8.05 -8.92 6.04
CA LEU A 22 -8.71 -7.60 6.13
C LEU A 22 -9.72 -7.49 7.28
N GLN A 23 -9.41 -8.04 8.44
CA GLN A 23 -10.27 -7.89 9.62
C GLN A 23 -10.47 -6.41 9.97
N ASN A 24 -11.73 -5.98 10.02
CA ASN A 24 -12.09 -4.60 10.33
C ASN A 24 -13.57 -4.49 10.70
N PRO A 25 -14.01 -3.43 11.43
CA PRO A 25 -15.38 -3.25 11.86
C PRO A 25 -16.34 -2.78 10.75
N GLY A 26 -15.84 -2.31 9.61
CA GLY A 26 -16.63 -1.82 8.49
C GLY A 26 -16.58 -0.31 8.30
N VAL A 27 -17.04 0.15 7.12
CA VAL A 27 -16.95 1.55 6.71
C VAL A 27 -17.82 2.48 7.56
N ASP A 28 -19.01 2.01 7.97
CA ASP A 28 -19.92 2.83 8.79
C ASP A 28 -19.33 3.06 10.18
N HIS A 29 -18.75 2.02 10.81
CA HIS A 29 -18.02 2.18 12.07
C HIS A 29 -16.85 3.15 11.93
N PHE A 30 -16.06 3.04 10.87
CA PHE A 30 -14.95 3.95 10.63
C PHE A 30 -15.42 5.41 10.53
N ILE A 31 -16.48 5.67 9.77
CA ILE A 31 -17.01 7.04 9.59
C ILE A 31 -17.57 7.61 10.89
N GLU A 32 -18.26 6.78 11.68
CA GLU A 32 -18.98 7.24 12.89
C GLU A 32 -18.09 7.30 14.13
N GLN A 33 -17.12 6.41 14.25
CA GLN A 33 -16.34 6.23 15.47
C GLN A 33 -14.87 6.66 15.33
N ASP A 34 -14.18 6.20 14.26
CA ASP A 34 -12.74 6.41 14.14
C ASP A 34 -12.40 7.76 13.48
N LEU A 35 -13.13 8.12 12.42
CA LEU A 35 -12.85 9.32 11.62
C LEU A 35 -12.96 10.63 12.40
N PRO A 36 -13.96 10.87 13.28
CA PRO A 36 -14.05 12.09 14.07
C PRO A 36 -12.79 12.29 14.93
N TRP A 37 -12.36 11.25 15.64
CA TRP A 37 -11.13 11.31 16.45
C TRP A 37 -9.89 11.56 15.60
N LEU A 38 -9.75 10.92 14.44
CA LEU A 38 -8.62 11.16 13.53
C LEU A 38 -8.57 12.61 13.04
N LYS A 39 -9.71 13.24 12.77
CA LYS A 39 -9.77 14.63 12.31
C LYS A 39 -9.41 15.64 13.41
N GLU A 40 -9.61 15.30 14.69
CA GLU A 40 -9.14 16.11 15.82
C GLU A 40 -7.59 16.16 15.89
N GLN A 41 -6.88 15.22 15.27
CA GLN A 41 -5.42 15.16 15.27
C GLN A 41 -4.75 16.09 14.24
N GLU A 42 -5.50 16.93 13.54
CA GLU A 42 -5.00 17.87 12.50
C GLU A 42 -4.09 17.18 11.45
N THR A 43 -4.44 15.95 11.07
CA THR A 43 -3.69 15.16 10.09
C THR A 43 -4.51 14.86 8.84
N VAL A 44 -3.83 14.56 7.74
CA VAL A 44 -4.46 14.06 6.52
C VAL A 44 -4.91 12.60 6.75
N VAL A 45 -6.17 12.32 6.48
CA VAL A 45 -6.77 10.99 6.64
C VAL A 45 -7.01 10.35 5.27
N ILE A 46 -6.27 9.30 4.99
CA ILE A 46 -6.42 8.48 3.77
C ILE A 46 -7.13 7.17 4.15
N ALA A 47 -8.36 6.99 3.69
CA ALA A 47 -9.12 5.77 3.97
C ALA A 47 -8.78 4.67 2.96
N ASN A 48 -8.24 3.54 3.46
CA ASN A 48 -7.97 2.38 2.60
C ASN A 48 -9.20 1.49 2.50
N ILE A 49 -9.73 1.28 1.30
CA ILE A 49 -10.92 0.46 1.03
C ILE A 49 -10.57 -0.85 0.34
N ALA A 50 -11.34 -1.90 0.67
CA ALA A 50 -11.24 -3.20 0.02
C ALA A 50 -12.60 -3.90 -0.03
N GLY A 51 -12.99 -4.39 -1.21
CA GLY A 51 -14.24 -5.10 -1.48
C GLY A 51 -14.01 -6.50 -2.06
N ASN A 52 -15.10 -7.24 -2.22
CA ASN A 52 -15.12 -8.52 -2.93
C ASN A 52 -15.63 -8.36 -4.37
N THR A 53 -16.42 -7.31 -4.62
CA THR A 53 -16.98 -6.99 -5.94
C THR A 53 -16.76 -5.52 -6.28
N PRO A 54 -16.78 -5.13 -7.57
CA PRO A 54 -16.68 -3.73 -7.97
C PRO A 54 -17.76 -2.84 -7.30
N GLU A 55 -18.96 -3.36 -7.12
CA GLU A 55 -20.08 -2.66 -6.50
C GLU A 55 -19.79 -2.35 -5.01
N GLU A 56 -19.17 -3.28 -4.27
CA GLU A 56 -18.74 -3.04 -2.88
C GLU A 56 -17.71 -1.91 -2.81
N TYR A 57 -16.74 -1.86 -3.74
CA TYR A 57 -15.77 -0.76 -3.81
C TYR A 57 -16.45 0.58 -4.14
N ALA A 58 -17.36 0.59 -5.12
CA ALA A 58 -18.10 1.79 -5.52
C ALA A 58 -18.95 2.35 -4.37
N GLN A 59 -19.68 1.50 -3.66
CA GLN A 59 -20.48 1.90 -2.50
C GLN A 59 -19.64 2.48 -1.36
N MET A 60 -18.46 1.88 -1.08
CA MET A 60 -17.56 2.43 -0.06
C MET A 60 -16.98 3.78 -0.51
N ALA A 61 -16.60 3.91 -1.78
CA ALA A 61 -16.09 5.17 -2.32
C ALA A 61 -17.14 6.28 -2.28
N GLU A 62 -18.40 5.98 -2.56
CA GLU A 62 -19.52 6.91 -2.46
C GLU A 62 -19.74 7.37 -1.02
N LYS A 63 -19.85 6.45 -0.05
CA LYS A 63 -19.99 6.77 1.38
C LYS A 63 -18.85 7.64 1.89
N LEU A 64 -17.61 7.28 1.57
CA LEU A 64 -16.42 8.03 2.00
C LEU A 64 -16.30 9.38 1.29
N SER A 65 -16.82 9.53 0.09
CA SER A 65 -16.86 10.81 -0.62
C SER A 65 -17.70 11.87 0.10
N GLU A 66 -18.74 11.44 0.81
CA GLU A 66 -19.58 12.33 1.61
C GLU A 66 -19.03 12.56 3.04
N SER A 67 -17.97 11.84 3.41
CA SER A 67 -17.31 11.97 4.72
C SER A 67 -16.17 13.00 4.72
N SER A 68 -15.56 13.24 5.88
CA SER A 68 -14.43 14.15 6.05
C SER A 68 -13.05 13.55 5.73
N VAL A 69 -12.96 12.37 5.12
CA VAL A 69 -11.66 11.85 4.64
C VAL A 69 -11.08 12.75 3.57
N ASP A 70 -9.76 12.81 3.50
CA ASP A 70 -9.07 13.68 2.54
C ASP A 70 -8.79 12.95 1.22
N MET A 71 -8.58 11.63 1.25
CA MET A 71 -8.28 10.80 0.09
C MET A 71 -8.77 9.37 0.32
N ILE A 72 -9.05 8.64 -0.75
CA ILE A 72 -9.38 7.21 -0.73
C ILE A 72 -8.25 6.42 -1.38
N GLU A 73 -7.73 5.39 -0.68
CA GLU A 73 -6.80 4.41 -1.23
C GLU A 73 -7.56 3.11 -1.54
N MET A 74 -7.67 2.78 -2.81
CA MET A 74 -8.34 1.56 -3.28
C MET A 74 -7.36 0.38 -3.31
N ASN A 75 -7.53 -0.57 -2.40
CA ASN A 75 -6.68 -1.77 -2.30
C ASN A 75 -7.21 -2.91 -3.18
N ILE A 76 -6.71 -3.02 -4.40
CA ILE A 76 -7.09 -4.06 -5.38
C ILE A 76 -6.19 -5.29 -5.35
N SER A 77 -5.29 -5.40 -4.38
CA SER A 77 -4.15 -6.32 -4.42
C SER A 77 -4.03 -7.25 -3.22
N CYS A 78 -5.08 -7.39 -2.39
CA CYS A 78 -5.01 -8.23 -1.19
C CYS A 78 -4.98 -9.73 -1.55
N PRO A 79 -3.87 -10.46 -1.29
CA PRO A 79 -3.77 -11.89 -1.60
C PRO A 79 -4.55 -12.78 -0.62
N ASN A 80 -5.07 -12.20 0.45
CA ASN A 80 -5.61 -12.92 1.61
C ASN A 80 -7.14 -13.04 1.62
N VAL A 81 -7.82 -12.62 0.55
CA VAL A 81 -9.27 -12.77 0.36
C VAL A 81 -9.58 -13.81 -0.72
N LYS A 82 -10.54 -14.69 -0.47
CA LYS A 82 -10.90 -15.79 -1.39
C LYS A 82 -11.54 -15.30 -2.69
N HIS A 83 -12.20 -14.14 -2.65
CA HIS A 83 -12.83 -13.47 -3.77
C HIS A 83 -12.49 -11.97 -3.68
N GLY A 84 -12.27 -11.32 -4.82
CA GLY A 84 -11.93 -9.88 -4.86
C GLY A 84 -10.42 -9.61 -5.01
N GLY A 85 -9.88 -8.75 -4.22
CA GLY A 85 -8.50 -8.20 -4.17
C GLY A 85 -7.46 -8.65 -5.22
N VAL A 86 -6.97 -9.88 -5.13
CA VAL A 86 -5.97 -10.40 -6.09
C VAL A 86 -6.49 -10.44 -7.52
N GLN A 87 -7.78 -10.77 -7.71
CA GLN A 87 -8.39 -10.91 -9.02
C GLN A 87 -8.41 -9.58 -9.79
N PHE A 88 -8.56 -8.46 -9.07
CA PHE A 88 -8.63 -7.13 -9.68
C PHE A 88 -7.25 -6.52 -9.97
N GLY A 89 -6.22 -6.91 -9.24
CA GLY A 89 -4.87 -6.33 -9.35
C GLY A 89 -3.89 -7.05 -10.28
N THR A 90 -4.30 -8.09 -11.02
CA THR A 90 -3.38 -8.97 -11.74
C THR A 90 -3.30 -8.73 -13.24
N SER A 91 -4.23 -8.00 -13.84
CA SER A 91 -4.21 -7.67 -15.27
C SER A 91 -4.60 -6.22 -15.53
N CYS A 92 -4.08 -5.63 -16.61
CA CYS A 92 -4.42 -4.27 -17.03
C CYS A 92 -5.94 -4.10 -17.21
N GLN A 93 -6.61 -5.11 -17.80
CA GLN A 93 -8.04 -5.06 -18.02
C GLN A 93 -8.83 -4.99 -16.71
N SER A 94 -8.49 -5.82 -15.73
CA SER A 94 -9.20 -5.83 -14.43
C SER A 94 -8.90 -4.58 -13.61
N VAL A 95 -7.65 -4.12 -13.59
CA VAL A 95 -7.26 -2.87 -12.92
C VAL A 95 -7.97 -1.66 -13.53
N GLY A 96 -7.97 -1.56 -14.85
CA GLY A 96 -8.69 -0.47 -15.55
C GLY A 96 -10.18 -0.51 -15.27
N ALA A 97 -10.82 -1.67 -15.38
CA ALA A 97 -12.27 -1.80 -15.16
C ALA A 97 -12.67 -1.39 -13.74
N ILE A 98 -11.98 -1.86 -12.70
CA ILE A 98 -12.31 -1.50 -11.31
C ILE A 98 -11.98 -0.04 -11.00
N THR A 99 -10.90 0.50 -11.56
CA THR A 99 -10.53 1.92 -11.36
C THR A 99 -11.60 2.84 -11.96
N ARG A 100 -12.05 2.57 -13.17
CA ARG A 100 -13.14 3.31 -13.84
C ARG A 100 -14.43 3.25 -13.02
N GLU A 101 -14.82 2.06 -12.57
CA GLU A 101 -16.04 1.87 -11.77
C GLU A 101 -15.99 2.68 -10.48
N VAL A 102 -14.90 2.56 -9.72
CA VAL A 102 -14.76 3.29 -8.46
C VAL A 102 -14.64 4.80 -8.69
N ARG A 103 -13.93 5.23 -9.76
CA ARG A 103 -13.82 6.65 -10.09
C ARG A 103 -15.17 7.30 -10.37
N ALA A 104 -16.09 6.60 -11.00
CA ALA A 104 -17.43 7.10 -11.29
C ALA A 104 -18.24 7.44 -10.02
N HIS A 105 -17.94 6.79 -8.89
CA HIS A 105 -18.59 6.97 -7.58
C HIS A 105 -17.76 7.74 -6.56
N CYS A 106 -16.49 8.07 -6.88
CA CYS A 106 -15.56 8.70 -5.96
C CYS A 106 -15.39 10.19 -6.28
N LYS A 107 -15.76 11.08 -5.34
CA LYS A 107 -15.59 12.54 -5.45
C LYS A 107 -14.28 13.03 -4.82
N LYS A 108 -13.56 12.17 -4.10
CA LYS A 108 -12.29 12.48 -3.44
C LYS A 108 -11.12 12.11 -4.37
N PRO A 109 -9.90 12.61 -4.10
CA PRO A 109 -8.70 12.05 -4.71
C PRO A 109 -8.66 10.53 -4.52
N LEU A 110 -8.38 9.79 -5.61
CA LEU A 110 -8.36 8.33 -5.63
C LEU A 110 -6.95 7.82 -5.86
N MET A 111 -6.38 7.14 -4.89
CA MET A 111 -5.12 6.42 -4.98
C MET A 111 -5.37 4.94 -5.20
N VAL A 112 -4.68 4.31 -6.16
CA VAL A 112 -4.82 2.88 -6.44
C VAL A 112 -3.59 2.13 -5.92
N LYS A 113 -3.83 1.17 -4.99
CA LYS A 113 -2.77 0.36 -4.38
C LYS A 113 -2.51 -0.91 -5.17
N LEU A 114 -1.32 -0.97 -5.79
CA LEU A 114 -0.92 -1.99 -6.75
C LEU A 114 -0.28 -3.23 -6.08
N SER A 115 -0.48 -4.38 -6.73
CA SER A 115 0.11 -5.66 -6.35
C SER A 115 1.53 -5.81 -6.91
N PRO A 116 2.50 -6.32 -6.11
CA PRO A 116 3.80 -6.71 -6.64
C PRO A 116 3.79 -8.06 -7.37
N ASN A 117 2.69 -8.82 -7.28
CA ASN A 117 2.59 -10.18 -7.82
C ASN A 117 2.14 -10.16 -9.30
N VAL A 118 2.83 -9.37 -10.11
CA VAL A 118 2.58 -9.17 -11.54
C VAL A 118 3.89 -9.23 -12.31
N SER A 119 3.82 -9.52 -13.60
CA SER A 119 5.00 -9.60 -14.47
C SER A 119 5.52 -8.21 -14.86
N ASP A 120 4.63 -7.26 -15.15
CA ASP A 120 4.97 -5.89 -15.52
C ASP A 120 4.12 -4.89 -14.71
N ILE A 121 4.75 -4.24 -13.74
CA ILE A 121 4.09 -3.25 -12.88
C ILE A 121 3.81 -1.93 -13.61
N ALA A 122 4.62 -1.59 -14.62
CA ALA A 122 4.47 -0.36 -15.38
C ALA A 122 3.21 -0.40 -16.26
N GLU A 123 2.88 -1.54 -16.86
CA GLU A 123 1.63 -1.72 -17.61
C GLU A 123 0.41 -1.61 -16.71
N ILE A 124 0.45 -2.22 -15.53
CA ILE A 124 -0.61 -2.13 -14.53
C ILE A 124 -0.81 -0.68 -14.06
N ALA A 125 0.29 0.03 -13.81
CA ALA A 125 0.26 1.44 -13.41
C ALA A 125 -0.38 2.34 -14.46
N ARG A 126 -0.01 2.19 -15.75
CA ARG A 126 -0.63 2.92 -16.85
C ARG A 126 -2.13 2.63 -16.98
N ALA A 127 -2.55 1.40 -16.75
CA ALA A 127 -3.96 1.04 -16.80
C ALA A 127 -4.77 1.75 -15.69
N ALA A 128 -4.23 1.86 -14.47
CA ALA A 128 -4.89 2.60 -13.39
C ALA A 128 -4.94 4.11 -13.68
N GLU A 129 -3.83 4.69 -14.16
CA GLU A 129 -3.75 6.12 -14.50
C GLU A 129 -4.76 6.48 -15.61
N SER A 130 -4.83 5.70 -16.67
CA SER A 130 -5.72 5.95 -17.82
C SER A 130 -7.20 5.95 -17.46
N GLU A 131 -7.57 5.30 -16.35
CA GLU A 131 -8.95 5.17 -15.88
C GLU A 131 -9.27 6.09 -14.69
N GLY A 132 -8.41 7.08 -14.43
CA GLY A 132 -8.70 8.18 -13.54
C GLY A 132 -8.20 8.02 -12.11
N ALA A 133 -7.15 7.23 -11.88
CA ALA A 133 -6.41 7.31 -10.64
C ALA A 133 -5.69 8.66 -10.53
N ASP A 134 -5.77 9.32 -9.36
CA ASP A 134 -5.06 10.57 -9.07
C ASP A 134 -3.66 10.32 -8.52
N ALA A 135 -3.42 9.14 -7.95
CA ALA A 135 -2.13 8.68 -7.45
C ALA A 135 -2.06 7.15 -7.45
N LEU A 136 -0.85 6.62 -7.37
CA LEU A 136 -0.61 5.18 -7.18
C LEU A 136 0.14 4.94 -5.89
N SER A 137 -0.15 3.83 -5.20
CA SER A 137 0.67 3.34 -4.10
C SER A 137 1.13 1.91 -4.36
N LEU A 138 2.37 1.62 -4.05
CA LEU A 138 2.94 0.28 -4.17
C LEU A 138 4.18 0.13 -3.27
N ILE A 139 4.44 -1.09 -2.80
CA ILE A 139 3.85 -2.35 -3.16
C ILE A 139 2.95 -2.88 -2.02
N ASN A 140 1.92 -3.66 -2.37
CA ASN A 140 1.31 -4.56 -1.41
C ASN A 140 2.29 -5.71 -1.10
N THR A 141 1.88 -6.75 -0.41
CA THR A 141 2.75 -7.85 0.01
C THR A 141 3.06 -8.84 -1.10
N LEU A 142 4.28 -9.39 -1.10
CA LEU A 142 4.65 -10.52 -1.96
C LEU A 142 4.04 -11.81 -1.42
N THR A 143 3.53 -12.65 -2.31
CA THR A 143 3.02 -13.97 -1.89
C THR A 143 4.18 -14.87 -1.45
N GLY A 144 4.07 -15.42 -0.24
CA GLY A 144 5.06 -16.30 0.36
C GLY A 144 4.44 -17.46 1.13
N MET A 145 5.30 -18.40 1.54
CA MET A 145 4.94 -19.57 2.33
C MET A 145 6.07 -19.96 3.28
N ARG A 146 5.72 -20.44 4.48
CA ARG A 146 6.67 -21.14 5.37
C ARG A 146 6.07 -22.46 5.81
N ILE A 147 6.95 -23.45 6.04
CA ILE A 147 6.59 -24.81 6.47
C ILE A 147 7.31 -25.10 7.79
N ASP A 148 6.57 -25.60 8.77
CA ASP A 148 7.13 -26.24 9.97
C ASP A 148 7.65 -27.63 9.60
N ILE A 149 8.96 -27.83 9.69
CA ILE A 149 9.64 -29.07 9.30
C ILE A 149 9.27 -30.26 10.17
N ASN A 150 8.85 -30.04 11.42
CA ASN A 150 8.49 -31.09 12.34
C ASN A 150 7.09 -31.63 12.08
N THR A 151 6.12 -30.71 11.92
CA THR A 151 4.73 -31.06 11.62
C THR A 151 4.48 -31.26 10.12
N ARG A 152 5.39 -30.79 9.26
CA ARG A 152 5.28 -30.79 7.78
C ARG A 152 4.04 -30.05 7.27
N ARG A 153 3.60 -29.04 8.03
CA ARG A 153 2.44 -28.21 7.70
C ARG A 153 2.85 -26.75 7.45
N PRO A 154 2.07 -26.01 6.66
CA PRO A 154 2.22 -24.58 6.58
C PRO A 154 2.08 -23.92 7.96
N ILE A 155 2.92 -22.93 8.26
CA ILE A 155 2.92 -22.22 9.54
C ILE A 155 1.63 -21.41 9.73
N ILE A 156 1.06 -20.89 8.66
CA ILE A 156 -0.22 -20.17 8.68
C ILE A 156 -1.32 -21.01 8.03
N ARG A 157 -2.54 -20.87 8.53
CA ARG A 157 -3.67 -21.73 8.17
C ARG A 157 -4.10 -21.59 6.69
N ASN A 158 -3.86 -20.44 6.09
CA ASN A 158 -4.14 -20.19 4.67
C ASN A 158 -3.13 -20.83 3.72
N ASN A 159 -2.13 -21.54 4.20
CA ASN A 159 -0.98 -22.11 3.51
C ASN A 159 -0.02 -21.05 2.98
N THR A 160 -0.50 -20.07 2.23
CA THR A 160 0.25 -18.91 1.73
C THR A 160 -0.26 -17.62 2.37
N GLY A 161 0.57 -16.59 2.38
CA GLY A 161 0.24 -15.26 2.89
C GLY A 161 1.09 -14.18 2.25
N GLY A 162 0.86 -12.95 2.65
CA GLY A 162 1.64 -11.80 2.20
C GLY A 162 2.91 -11.63 3.04
N LEU A 163 4.06 -11.60 2.38
CA LEU A 163 5.34 -11.26 2.97
C LEU A 163 5.54 -9.74 2.95
N SER A 164 5.89 -9.16 4.09
CA SER A 164 6.24 -7.74 4.27
C SER A 164 7.45 -7.59 5.18
N GLY A 165 7.97 -6.37 5.31
CA GLY A 165 9.15 -6.04 6.10
C GLY A 165 10.41 -5.90 5.25
N PRO A 166 11.62 -5.79 5.86
CA PRO A 166 12.86 -5.46 5.16
C PRO A 166 13.20 -6.36 3.97
N ALA A 167 12.78 -7.64 4.03
CA ALA A 167 13.01 -8.60 2.93
C ALA A 167 12.45 -8.17 1.57
N VAL A 168 11.37 -7.38 1.54
CA VAL A 168 10.74 -6.95 0.28
C VAL A 168 11.22 -5.59 -0.22
N PHE A 169 12.04 -4.88 0.56
CA PHE A 169 12.47 -3.50 0.25
C PHE A 169 13.12 -3.35 -1.12
N PRO A 170 14.11 -4.15 -1.53
CA PRO A 170 14.72 -3.99 -2.86
C PRO A 170 13.74 -4.23 -4.02
N VAL A 171 12.74 -5.08 -3.82
CA VAL A 171 11.68 -5.31 -4.80
C VAL A 171 10.77 -4.07 -4.89
N ALA A 172 10.42 -3.49 -3.73
CA ALA A 172 9.60 -2.28 -3.67
C ALA A 172 10.29 -1.10 -4.36
N VAL A 173 11.57 -0.84 -4.07
CA VAL A 173 12.37 0.22 -4.72
C VAL A 173 12.38 0.06 -6.24
N ARG A 174 12.68 -1.15 -6.75
CA ARG A 174 12.66 -1.42 -8.19
C ARG A 174 11.28 -1.14 -8.80
N MET A 175 10.21 -1.61 -8.17
CA MET A 175 8.85 -1.43 -8.69
C MET A 175 8.41 0.03 -8.66
N VAL A 176 8.75 0.78 -7.61
CA VAL A 176 8.51 2.24 -7.55
C VAL A 176 9.24 2.95 -8.67
N TRP A 177 10.51 2.64 -8.89
CA TRP A 177 11.29 3.22 -9.99
C TRP A 177 10.68 2.95 -11.36
N GLN A 178 10.25 1.72 -11.63
CA GLN A 178 9.58 1.35 -12.88
C GLN A 178 8.25 2.08 -13.06
N THR A 179 7.46 2.18 -11.98
CA THR A 179 6.16 2.85 -11.99
C THR A 179 6.32 4.36 -12.21
N ALA A 180 7.20 5.01 -11.46
CA ALA A 180 7.43 6.46 -11.57
C ALA A 180 7.92 6.86 -12.98
N GLY A 181 8.69 6.01 -13.64
CA GLY A 181 9.09 6.19 -15.04
C GLY A 181 7.99 5.94 -16.08
N ALA A 182 6.86 5.34 -15.67
CA ALA A 182 5.79 4.90 -16.57
C ALA A 182 4.54 5.78 -16.53
N VAL A 183 4.31 6.53 -15.47
CA VAL A 183 3.11 7.35 -15.22
C VAL A 183 3.47 8.81 -14.95
N LYS A 184 2.47 9.70 -15.02
CA LYS A 184 2.63 11.14 -14.72
C LYS A 184 2.06 11.53 -13.36
N ILE A 185 1.19 10.69 -12.80
CA ILE A 185 0.57 10.92 -11.48
C ILE A 185 1.55 10.55 -10.35
N PRO A 186 1.38 11.13 -9.14
CA PRO A 186 2.24 10.85 -8.00
C PRO A 186 2.27 9.37 -7.63
N VAL A 187 3.44 8.89 -7.21
CA VAL A 187 3.67 7.52 -6.76
C VAL A 187 4.03 7.53 -5.28
N VAL A 188 3.31 6.77 -4.48
CA VAL A 188 3.56 6.60 -3.04
C VAL A 188 4.25 5.25 -2.82
N GLY A 189 5.48 5.28 -2.32
CA GLY A 189 6.30 4.09 -2.12
C GLY A 189 6.07 3.44 -0.76
N MET A 190 5.91 2.11 -0.74
CA MET A 190 5.84 1.32 0.49
C MET A 190 6.45 -0.06 0.28
N GLY A 191 6.84 -0.71 1.38
CA GLY A 191 7.38 -2.07 1.40
C GLY A 191 8.78 -2.12 1.99
N GLY A 192 8.86 -2.49 3.26
CA GLY A 192 10.13 -2.71 3.97
C GLY A 192 10.85 -1.47 4.47
N ILE A 193 10.28 -0.27 4.35
CA ILE A 193 10.83 0.97 4.89
C ILE A 193 10.88 0.87 6.42
N SER A 194 12.08 0.95 7.00
CA SER A 194 12.31 0.83 8.44
C SER A 194 13.16 1.97 9.00
N THR A 195 13.92 2.65 8.15
CA THR A 195 14.80 3.74 8.52
C THR A 195 14.62 4.94 7.58
N TRP A 196 15.17 6.10 7.97
CA TRP A 196 15.20 7.27 7.11
C TRP A 196 16.01 7.07 5.82
N ARG A 197 17.02 6.18 5.84
CA ARG A 197 17.79 5.83 4.64
C ARG A 197 16.93 5.12 3.61
N ASP A 198 16.11 4.19 4.07
CA ASP A 198 15.15 3.50 3.19
C ASP A 198 14.14 4.49 2.59
N ALA A 199 13.71 5.49 3.38
CA ALA A 199 12.81 6.55 2.90
C ALA A 199 13.47 7.40 1.80
N VAL A 200 14.71 7.82 2.00
CA VAL A 200 15.50 8.56 0.99
C VAL A 200 15.65 7.72 -0.28
N GLU A 201 16.04 6.45 -0.16
CA GLU A 201 16.22 5.54 -1.31
C GLU A 201 14.92 5.37 -2.10
N MET A 202 13.80 5.20 -1.40
CA MET A 202 12.49 5.08 -2.04
C MET A 202 12.09 6.36 -2.80
N MET A 203 12.38 7.55 -2.24
CA MET A 203 12.14 8.82 -2.93
C MET A 203 13.07 9.03 -4.12
N LEU A 204 14.35 8.71 -3.99
CA LEU A 204 15.29 8.75 -5.11
C LEU A 204 14.83 7.86 -6.27
N ALA A 205 14.18 6.73 -5.98
CA ALA A 205 13.57 5.86 -6.99
C ALA A 205 12.36 6.48 -7.68
N GLY A 206 11.79 7.57 -7.17
CA GLY A 206 10.67 8.29 -7.79
C GLY A 206 9.40 8.38 -6.93
N ALA A 207 9.43 7.91 -5.69
CA ALA A 207 8.29 8.11 -4.80
C ALA A 207 8.14 9.59 -4.42
N SER A 208 6.92 10.12 -4.51
CA SER A 208 6.55 11.47 -4.05
C SER A 208 6.23 11.51 -2.55
N ALA A 209 5.85 10.36 -1.99
CA ALA A 209 5.61 10.14 -0.57
C ALA A 209 5.87 8.67 -0.21
N ILE A 210 5.91 8.35 1.08
CA ILE A 210 6.12 6.98 1.56
C ILE A 210 5.04 6.56 2.55
N GLN A 211 4.83 5.24 2.66
CA GLN A 211 4.03 4.64 3.74
C GLN A 211 4.88 3.65 4.53
N VAL A 212 4.74 3.69 5.86
CA VAL A 212 5.43 2.81 6.81
C VAL A 212 4.41 1.87 7.44
N GLY A 213 4.63 0.56 7.32
CA GLY A 213 3.73 -0.46 7.84
C GLY A 213 4.43 -1.37 8.86
N THR A 214 5.06 -2.43 8.40
CA THR A 214 5.64 -3.51 9.24
C THR A 214 6.59 -3.02 10.32
N ALA A 215 7.34 -1.94 10.08
CA ALA A 215 8.25 -1.36 11.07
C ALA A 215 7.55 -0.92 12.35
N LEU A 216 6.26 -0.55 12.29
CA LEU A 216 5.45 -0.16 13.45
C LEU A 216 5.26 -1.30 14.48
N PHE A 217 5.35 -2.57 14.06
CA PHE A 217 5.22 -3.70 14.99
C PHE A 217 6.44 -3.84 15.91
N SER A 218 7.61 -3.42 15.46
CA SER A 218 8.85 -3.44 16.27
C SER A 218 9.17 -2.09 16.89
N ASP A 219 8.80 -0.98 16.24
CA ASP A 219 9.04 0.38 16.71
C ASP A 219 7.85 1.30 16.34
N PRO A 220 6.91 1.55 17.29
CA PRO A 220 5.78 2.46 17.06
C PRO A 220 6.18 3.89 16.67
N TYR A 221 7.41 4.31 17.02
CA TYR A 221 7.96 5.63 16.71
C TYR A 221 8.74 5.67 15.40
N ALA A 222 8.80 4.59 14.63
CA ALA A 222 9.53 4.53 13.36
C ALA A 222 9.19 5.70 12.41
N PRO A 223 7.92 6.09 12.18
CA PRO A 223 7.61 7.22 11.31
C PRO A 223 8.21 8.55 11.77
N LEU A 224 8.23 8.82 13.08
CA LEU A 224 8.84 10.03 13.62
C LEU A 224 10.35 10.05 13.42
N LYS A 225 11.02 8.94 13.73
CA LYS A 225 12.48 8.78 13.51
C LYS A 225 12.86 8.89 12.04
N ILE A 226 12.02 8.34 11.15
CA ILE A 226 12.19 8.46 9.68
C ILE A 226 12.09 9.92 9.26
N LYS A 227 11.05 10.64 9.71
CA LYS A 227 10.85 12.07 9.42
C LYS A 227 12.04 12.92 9.88
N GLU A 228 12.49 12.71 11.12
CA GLU A 228 13.65 13.44 11.69
C GLU A 228 14.93 13.17 10.89
N GLY A 229 15.18 11.90 10.55
CA GLY A 229 16.35 11.52 9.78
C GLY A 229 16.32 12.04 8.35
N LEU A 230 15.14 12.06 7.73
CA LEU A 230 14.93 12.63 6.39
C LEU A 230 15.20 14.13 6.39
N ASN A 231 14.68 14.89 7.36
CA ASN A 231 14.94 16.33 7.47
C ASN A 231 16.43 16.61 7.61
N ARG A 232 17.14 15.89 8.49
CA ARG A 232 18.60 16.04 8.62
C ARG A 232 19.34 15.75 7.30
N TYR A 233 18.92 14.71 6.57
CA TYR A 233 19.52 14.41 5.27
C TYR A 233 19.31 15.56 4.26
N LEU A 234 18.13 16.16 4.22
CA LEU A 234 17.85 17.30 3.35
C LEU A 234 18.75 18.50 3.69
N ASP A 235 18.87 18.82 5.00
CA ASP A 235 19.72 19.91 5.49
C ASP A 235 21.20 19.66 5.12
N ASP A 236 21.70 18.44 5.37
CA ASP A 236 23.10 18.04 5.07
C ASP A 236 23.43 18.10 3.57
N GLN A 237 22.43 17.85 2.70
CA GLN A 237 22.58 17.89 1.24
C GLN A 237 22.24 19.26 0.63
N GLY A 238 21.76 20.22 1.43
CA GLY A 238 21.30 21.53 0.94
C GLY A 238 20.08 21.46 0.04
N ILE A 239 19.20 20.49 0.25
CA ILE A 239 17.96 20.27 -0.51
C ILE A 239 16.81 20.98 0.23
N ALA A 240 16.12 21.89 -0.44
CA ALA A 240 15.12 22.72 0.20
C ALA A 240 13.79 21.99 0.47
N SER A 241 13.46 20.98 -0.31
CA SER A 241 12.19 20.24 -0.19
C SER A 241 12.39 18.75 -0.52
N VAL A 242 11.67 17.90 0.25
CA VAL A 242 11.62 16.46 -0.01
C VAL A 242 11.11 16.11 -1.41
N THR A 243 10.31 16.96 -2.01
CA THR A 243 9.81 16.77 -3.38
C THR A 243 10.91 16.83 -4.44
N GLU A 244 12.05 17.48 -4.13
CA GLU A 244 13.20 17.52 -5.03
C GLU A 244 13.94 16.19 -5.10
N LEU A 245 13.81 15.32 -4.11
CA LEU A 245 14.40 13.99 -4.11
C LEU A 245 13.77 13.04 -5.12
N ALA A 246 12.50 13.25 -5.47
CA ALA A 246 11.75 12.31 -6.27
C ALA A 246 12.38 12.11 -7.66
N GLY A 247 12.86 10.89 -7.92
CA GLY A 247 13.45 10.52 -9.20
C GLY A 247 14.89 11.02 -9.44
N MET A 248 15.61 11.46 -8.41
CA MET A 248 17.02 11.91 -8.54
C MET A 248 18.02 10.77 -8.71
N VAL A 249 17.59 9.51 -8.71
CA VAL A 249 18.50 8.38 -8.97
C VAL A 249 19.19 8.54 -10.32
N LYS A 250 20.51 8.30 -10.34
CA LYS A 250 21.34 8.38 -11.56
C LYS A 250 21.62 6.95 -12.05
N PRO A 251 20.98 6.50 -13.12
CA PRO A 251 21.31 5.20 -13.73
C PRO A 251 22.74 5.19 -14.26
N TRP A 252 23.33 3.99 -14.33
CA TRP A 252 24.69 3.76 -14.91
C TRP A 252 24.67 3.90 -16.42
#